data_ae1f4c840e70550f2305ff10ace8cfd2
#
_entry.id   ae1f4c840e70550f2305ff10ace8cfd2
#
_cell.length_a   1.000
_cell.length_b   1.000
_cell.length_c   1.000
_cell.angle_alpha   90.00
_cell.angle_beta   90.00
_cell.angle_gamma   90.00
#
_symmetry.space_group_name_H-M   'P 1'
#
loop_
_entity.id
_entity.type
_entity.pdbx_description
1 polymer ?
#
loop_
_entity_poly.entity_id
_entity_poly.type
_entity_poly.pdbx_seq_one_letter_code
_entity_poly.pdbx_strand_id
1 'polypeptide(L)'
;MSTTERSTLARKLVTFMREEIPLAQNMDLSLLDTDEQHLSIAAPLGPNINDKGCAFGGSLVSVMTLTGWGLVELELRLRELECDVFVGESTVRYLEPVWGDFHSEARLAEGADWVTFFDTLAARGRARIEVTCRVPGVGDKPAATLQARFVAKRRSPDAV
;
A
#
# COMPACT_ATOMS: atom_id res chain seq x y z
N MET A 1 -12.78 -9.89 13.89
CA MET A 1 -13.26 -9.21 12.67
C MET A 1 -13.37 -10.20 11.53
N SER A 2 -14.48 -10.18 10.79
CA SER A 2 -14.68 -11.15 9.71
C SER A 2 -13.86 -10.78 8.47
N THR A 3 -13.44 -11.79 7.71
CA THR A 3 -12.76 -11.63 6.42
C THR A 3 -13.58 -10.77 5.45
N THR A 4 -14.92 -10.90 5.50
CA THR A 4 -15.84 -10.12 4.66
C THR A 4 -15.79 -8.62 4.97
N GLU A 5 -15.69 -8.25 6.25
CA GLU A 5 -15.63 -6.86 6.69
C GLU A 5 -14.31 -6.20 6.25
N ARG A 6 -13.20 -6.90 6.42
CA ARG A 6 -11.88 -6.44 5.94
C ARG A 6 -11.89 -6.23 4.42
N SER A 7 -12.38 -7.18 3.65
CA SER A 7 -12.46 -7.07 2.19
C SER A 7 -13.35 -5.92 1.74
N THR A 8 -14.46 -5.68 2.42
CA THR A 8 -15.36 -4.56 2.14
C THR A 8 -14.66 -3.22 2.38
N LEU A 9 -13.96 -3.05 3.50
CA LEU A 9 -13.18 -1.85 3.79
C LEU A 9 -12.02 -1.67 2.81
N ALA A 10 -11.33 -2.74 2.44
CA ALA A 10 -10.25 -2.68 1.46
C ALA A 10 -10.74 -2.21 0.09
N ARG A 11 -11.91 -2.69 -0.38
CA ARG A 11 -12.52 -2.20 -1.63
C ARG A 11 -12.84 -0.70 -1.56
N LYS A 12 -13.45 -0.27 -0.46
CA LYS A 12 -13.74 1.17 -0.25
C LYS A 12 -12.46 1.99 -0.25
N LEU A 13 -11.39 1.46 0.32
CA LEU A 13 -10.09 2.13 0.36
C LEU A 13 -9.48 2.27 -1.04
N VAL A 14 -9.53 1.24 -1.88
CA VAL A 14 -9.05 1.32 -3.27
C VAL A 14 -9.90 2.30 -4.08
N THR A 15 -11.21 2.31 -3.88
CA THR A 15 -12.10 3.31 -4.49
C THR A 15 -11.71 4.73 -4.05
N PHE A 16 -11.45 4.93 -2.77
CA PHE A 16 -10.96 6.20 -2.23
C PHE A 16 -9.65 6.65 -2.89
N MET A 17 -8.68 5.74 -3.06
CA MET A 17 -7.42 6.05 -3.76
C MET A 17 -7.67 6.58 -5.17
N ARG A 18 -8.57 5.93 -5.90
CA ARG A 18 -8.91 6.31 -7.29
C ARG A 18 -9.64 7.64 -7.38
N GLU A 19 -10.47 7.95 -6.40
CA GLU A 19 -11.28 9.18 -6.41
C GLU A 19 -10.50 10.39 -5.89
N GLU A 20 -9.66 10.21 -4.88
CA GLU A 20 -9.02 11.31 -4.16
C GLU A 20 -7.57 11.58 -4.60
N ILE A 21 -6.93 10.62 -5.29
CA ILE A 21 -5.56 10.77 -5.77
C ILE A 21 -5.59 10.77 -7.31
N PRO A 22 -5.49 11.94 -7.98
CA PRO A 22 -5.63 12.02 -9.44
C PRO A 22 -4.70 11.08 -10.22
N LEU A 23 -3.45 10.91 -9.79
CA LEU A 23 -2.53 9.96 -10.43
C LEU A 23 -2.98 8.51 -10.27
N ALA A 24 -3.56 8.15 -9.13
CA ALA A 24 -4.07 6.80 -8.89
C ALA A 24 -5.29 6.49 -9.77
N GLN A 25 -6.11 7.49 -10.09
CA GLN A 25 -7.24 7.34 -11.02
C GLN A 25 -6.79 6.81 -12.38
N ASN A 26 -5.67 7.30 -12.89
CA ASN A 26 -5.15 6.93 -14.21
C ASN A 26 -4.46 5.56 -14.22
N MET A 27 -4.13 5.01 -13.07
CA MET A 27 -3.49 3.70 -12.98
C MET A 27 -4.46 2.53 -13.04
N ASP A 28 -5.75 2.78 -12.94
CA ASP A 28 -6.84 1.79 -12.98
C ASP A 28 -6.67 0.66 -11.95
N LEU A 29 -6.43 1.04 -10.71
CA LEU A 29 -6.20 0.13 -9.60
C LEU A 29 -7.46 -0.65 -9.21
N SER A 30 -7.28 -1.89 -8.80
CA SER A 30 -8.35 -2.72 -8.21
C SER A 30 -7.81 -3.55 -7.04
N LEU A 31 -8.68 -3.84 -6.07
CA LEU A 31 -8.32 -4.76 -5.00
C LEU A 31 -8.18 -6.16 -5.59
N LEU A 32 -7.03 -6.80 -5.36
CA LEU A 32 -6.84 -8.20 -5.73
C LEU A 32 -7.19 -9.12 -4.57
N ASP A 33 -6.58 -8.90 -3.41
CA ASP A 33 -6.78 -9.74 -2.24
C ASP A 33 -6.34 -9.03 -0.96
N THR A 34 -6.83 -9.50 0.17
CA THR A 34 -6.41 -9.06 1.51
C THR A 34 -6.72 -10.09 2.56
N ASP A 35 -5.85 -10.21 3.54
CA ASP A 35 -6.08 -10.95 4.78
C ASP A 35 -5.49 -10.18 5.98
N GLU A 36 -5.37 -10.83 7.12
CA GLU A 36 -4.84 -10.20 8.35
C GLU A 36 -3.36 -9.78 8.23
N GLN A 37 -2.64 -10.31 7.23
CA GLN A 37 -1.20 -10.10 7.07
C GLN A 37 -0.82 -9.32 5.83
N HIS A 38 -1.71 -9.20 4.83
CA HIS A 38 -1.35 -8.56 3.58
C HIS A 38 -2.49 -7.81 2.91
N LEU A 39 -2.10 -6.93 1.99
CA LEU A 39 -2.96 -6.27 1.03
C LEU A 39 -2.32 -6.40 -0.35
N SER A 40 -3.11 -6.77 -1.35
CA SER A 40 -2.68 -6.83 -2.75
C SER A 40 -3.56 -5.97 -3.63
N ILE A 41 -2.93 -5.11 -4.43
CA ILE A 41 -3.59 -4.21 -5.37
C ILE A 41 -3.10 -4.51 -6.78
N ALA A 42 -4.04 -4.72 -7.69
CA ALA A 42 -3.76 -4.99 -9.09
C ALA A 42 -3.77 -3.72 -9.94
N ALA A 43 -2.95 -3.72 -10.98
CA ALA A 43 -2.88 -2.66 -11.97
C ALA A 43 -2.72 -3.27 -13.38
N PRO A 44 -3.52 -2.85 -14.36
CA PRO A 44 -3.35 -3.31 -15.74
C PRO A 44 -2.13 -2.64 -16.38
N LEU A 45 -1.51 -3.34 -17.34
CA LEU A 45 -0.34 -2.80 -18.04
C LEU A 45 -0.68 -1.56 -18.86
N GLY A 46 -1.82 -1.55 -19.57
CA GLY A 46 -2.16 -0.51 -20.53
C GLY A 46 -1.96 0.91 -20.02
N PRO A 47 -2.63 1.35 -18.94
CA PRO A 47 -2.44 2.72 -18.43
C PRO A 47 -1.10 2.93 -17.70
N ASN A 48 -0.33 1.87 -17.49
CA ASN A 48 0.93 1.90 -16.73
C ASN A 48 2.16 1.56 -17.58
N ILE A 49 2.00 1.59 -18.89
CA ILE A 49 3.02 1.18 -19.85
C ILE A 49 4.06 2.29 -20.10
N ASN A 50 5.31 1.88 -20.35
CA ASN A 50 6.38 2.78 -20.75
C ASN A 50 6.59 2.80 -22.27
N ASP A 51 7.65 3.48 -22.71
CA ASP A 51 8.06 3.59 -24.11
C ASP A 51 8.50 2.26 -24.75
N LYS A 52 8.80 1.24 -23.93
CA LYS A 52 9.29 -0.07 -24.38
C LYS A 52 8.21 -1.16 -24.42
N GLY A 53 7.03 -0.87 -23.89
CA GLY A 53 5.93 -1.83 -23.81
C GLY A 53 5.88 -2.65 -22.52
N CYS A 54 6.70 -2.33 -21.52
CA CYS A 54 6.60 -2.91 -20.18
C CYS A 54 6.13 -1.86 -19.16
N ALA A 55 5.91 -2.27 -17.93
CA ALA A 55 5.43 -1.36 -16.90
C ALA A 55 6.43 -0.24 -16.64
N PHE A 56 5.93 0.99 -16.60
CA PHE A 56 6.71 2.17 -16.26
C PHE A 56 7.20 2.10 -14.81
N GLY A 57 8.48 2.36 -14.59
CA GLY A 57 9.08 2.32 -13.24
C GLY A 57 8.36 3.23 -12.25
N GLY A 58 7.91 4.40 -12.68
CA GLY A 58 7.09 5.30 -11.88
C GLY A 58 5.75 4.70 -11.47
N SER A 59 5.10 3.90 -12.33
CA SER A 59 3.90 3.15 -11.99
C SER A 59 4.19 2.04 -10.98
N LEU A 60 5.27 1.29 -11.16
CA LEU A 60 5.67 0.24 -10.22
C LEU A 60 5.85 0.79 -8.80
N VAL A 61 6.62 1.86 -8.64
CA VAL A 61 6.84 2.47 -7.32
C VAL A 61 5.57 3.08 -6.74
N SER A 62 4.74 3.69 -7.57
CA SER A 62 3.47 4.29 -7.12
C SER A 62 2.48 3.23 -6.64
N VAL A 63 2.33 2.15 -7.39
CA VAL A 63 1.43 1.03 -7.00
C VAL A 63 1.93 0.38 -5.71
N MET A 64 3.23 0.13 -5.57
CA MET A 64 3.81 -0.39 -4.33
C MET A 64 3.63 0.57 -3.14
N THR A 65 3.84 1.86 -3.35
CA THR A 65 3.64 2.87 -2.30
C THR A 65 2.18 2.92 -1.85
N LEU A 66 1.23 2.90 -2.79
CA LEU A 66 -0.20 2.89 -2.47
C LEU A 66 -0.63 1.60 -1.78
N THR A 67 -0.04 0.46 -2.15
CA THR A 67 -0.33 -0.81 -1.50
C THR A 67 0.17 -0.83 -0.05
N GLY A 68 1.38 -0.34 0.19
CA GLY A 68 1.94 -0.22 1.55
C GLY A 68 1.19 0.79 2.41
N TRP A 69 0.92 1.98 1.85
CA TRP A 69 0.08 2.99 2.48
C TRP A 69 -1.31 2.45 2.80
N GLY A 70 -1.89 1.72 1.84
CA GLY A 70 -3.21 1.10 1.98
C GLY A 70 -3.27 0.06 3.08
N LEU A 71 -2.21 -0.73 3.28
CA LEU A 71 -2.15 -1.68 4.37
C LEU A 71 -2.23 -0.98 5.74
N VAL A 72 -1.51 0.12 5.92
CA VAL A 72 -1.54 0.90 7.16
C VAL A 72 -2.90 1.58 7.35
N GLU A 73 -3.43 2.21 6.31
CA GLU A 73 -4.75 2.85 6.32
C GLU A 73 -5.86 1.86 6.66
N LEU A 74 -5.81 0.67 6.07
CA LEU A 74 -6.80 -0.38 6.33
C LEU A 74 -6.81 -0.77 7.81
N GLU A 75 -5.64 -0.99 8.40
CA GLU A 75 -5.54 -1.35 9.82
C GLU A 75 -6.03 -0.23 10.75
N LEU A 76 -5.81 1.04 10.40
CA LEU A 76 -6.34 2.19 11.14
C LEU A 76 -7.87 2.26 11.03
N ARG A 77 -8.40 2.12 9.81
CA ARG A 77 -9.86 2.17 9.58
C ARG A 77 -10.61 1.03 10.25
N LEU A 78 -10.02 -0.16 10.27
CA LEU A 78 -10.57 -1.31 10.98
C LEU A 78 -10.71 -1.08 12.49
N ARG A 79 -9.92 -0.18 13.03
CA ARG A 79 -9.95 0.23 14.45
C ARG A 79 -10.65 1.58 14.68
N GLU A 80 -11.26 2.12 13.64
CA GLU A 80 -11.94 3.42 13.68
C GLU A 80 -11.04 4.56 14.19
N LEU A 81 -9.75 4.50 13.84
CA LEU A 81 -8.76 5.52 14.16
C LEU A 81 -8.57 6.49 13.00
N GLU A 82 -8.82 7.77 13.25
CA GLU A 82 -8.62 8.83 12.28
C GLU A 82 -7.20 9.37 12.34
N CYS A 83 -6.41 8.99 11.35
CA CYS A 83 -5.01 9.40 11.22
C CYS A 83 -4.72 9.84 9.79
N ASP A 84 -3.70 10.68 9.65
CA ASP A 84 -3.04 10.92 8.38
C ASP A 84 -1.82 10.02 8.29
N VAL A 85 -1.69 9.31 7.17
CA VAL A 85 -0.57 8.40 6.92
C VAL A 85 0.30 8.96 5.80
N PHE A 86 1.59 9.10 6.09
CA PHE A 86 2.58 9.61 5.14
C PHE A 86 3.69 8.58 4.93
N VAL A 87 4.22 8.51 3.71
CA VAL A 87 5.49 7.82 3.49
C VAL A 87 6.62 8.70 4.01
N GLY A 88 7.43 8.18 4.93
CA GLY A 88 8.57 8.91 5.50
C GLY A 88 9.87 8.65 4.76
N GLU A 89 10.08 7.42 4.34
CA GLU A 89 11.28 6.98 3.62
C GLU A 89 10.97 5.71 2.86
N SER A 90 11.56 5.56 1.68
CA SER A 90 11.44 4.33 0.92
C SER A 90 12.69 4.02 0.12
N THR A 91 12.95 2.73 -0.07
CA THR A 91 13.99 2.21 -0.95
C THR A 91 13.34 1.29 -1.96
N VAL A 92 13.57 1.55 -3.23
CA VAL A 92 12.98 0.79 -4.35
C VAL A 92 14.09 0.08 -5.11
N ARG A 93 13.82 -1.18 -5.50
CA ARG A 93 14.67 -1.94 -6.40
C ARG A 93 13.85 -2.41 -7.59
N TYR A 94 14.39 -2.20 -8.78
CA TYR A 94 13.83 -2.66 -10.04
C TYR A 94 14.70 -3.81 -10.54
N LEU A 95 14.18 -5.02 -10.51
CA LEU A 95 14.98 -6.23 -10.72
C LEU A 95 14.78 -6.85 -12.10
N GLU A 96 13.57 -6.76 -12.66
CA GLU A 96 13.27 -7.22 -14.01
C GLU A 96 12.10 -6.44 -14.63
N PRO A 97 12.01 -6.34 -15.97
CA PRO A 97 10.84 -5.72 -16.62
C PRO A 97 9.55 -6.51 -16.38
N VAL A 98 8.43 -5.78 -16.34
CA VAL A 98 7.09 -6.36 -16.19
C VAL A 98 6.32 -6.17 -17.49
N TRP A 99 6.04 -7.26 -18.20
CA TRP A 99 5.49 -7.26 -19.57
C TRP A 99 3.98 -7.49 -19.64
N GLY A 100 3.30 -7.57 -18.54
CA GLY A 100 1.85 -7.82 -18.47
C GLY A 100 1.20 -7.08 -17.33
N ASP A 101 -0.10 -7.33 -17.14
CA ASP A 101 -0.82 -6.87 -15.97
C ASP A 101 -0.10 -7.37 -14.71
N PHE A 102 -0.10 -6.54 -13.67
CA PHE A 102 0.68 -6.83 -12.48
C PHE A 102 -0.08 -6.46 -11.21
N HIS A 103 0.45 -6.84 -10.08
CA HIS A 103 -0.04 -6.45 -8.78
C HIS A 103 1.12 -6.20 -7.81
N SER A 104 0.84 -5.48 -6.76
CA SER A 104 1.75 -5.28 -5.64
C SER A 104 1.17 -5.93 -4.39
N GLU A 105 2.01 -6.60 -3.62
CA GLU A 105 1.68 -7.17 -2.32
C GLU A 105 2.41 -6.40 -1.23
N ALA A 106 1.70 -5.99 -0.19
CA ALA A 106 2.29 -5.33 0.99
C ALA A 106 2.12 -6.21 2.22
N ARG A 107 3.20 -6.32 3.00
CA ARG A 107 3.25 -6.98 4.31
C ARG A 107 4.08 -6.15 5.26
N LEU A 108 3.91 -6.37 6.56
CA LEU A 108 4.85 -5.80 7.52
C LEU A 108 6.26 -6.33 7.25
N ALA A 109 7.25 -5.46 7.42
CA ALA A 109 8.65 -5.86 7.38
C ALA A 109 8.97 -6.80 8.55
N GLU A 110 10.01 -7.61 8.39
CA GLU A 110 10.49 -8.46 9.47
C GLU A 110 10.79 -7.63 10.73
N GLY A 111 10.30 -8.09 11.88
CA GLY A 111 10.44 -7.41 13.15
C GLY A 111 9.44 -6.28 13.41
N ALA A 112 8.66 -5.86 12.42
CA ALA A 112 7.56 -4.91 12.63
C ALA A 112 6.30 -5.63 13.10
N ASP A 113 5.55 -4.99 14.01
CA ASP A 113 4.30 -5.55 14.52
C ASP A 113 3.27 -4.46 14.81
N TRP A 114 1.99 -4.83 14.67
CA TRP A 114 0.89 -3.93 14.89
C TRP A 114 0.70 -3.54 16.36
N VAL A 115 1.03 -4.41 17.29
CA VAL A 115 0.86 -4.15 18.73
C VAL A 115 1.72 -2.96 19.14
N THR A 116 3.01 -3.00 18.83
CA THR A 116 3.96 -1.91 19.11
C THR A 116 3.53 -0.62 18.40
N PHE A 117 3.09 -0.72 17.15
CA PHE A 117 2.61 0.43 16.38
C PHE A 117 1.41 1.10 17.05
N PHE A 118 0.37 0.35 17.41
CA PHE A 118 -0.84 0.91 18.00
C PHE A 118 -0.63 1.40 19.43
N ASP A 119 0.20 0.72 20.22
CA ASP A 119 0.58 1.17 21.56
C ASP A 119 1.31 2.52 21.49
N THR A 120 2.23 2.67 20.56
CA THR A 120 2.96 3.94 20.35
C THR A 120 2.03 5.05 19.88
N LEU A 121 1.12 4.73 18.93
CA LEU A 121 0.14 5.68 18.42
C LEU A 121 -0.79 6.18 19.52
N ALA A 122 -1.25 5.27 20.40
CA ALA A 122 -2.08 5.61 21.55
C ALA A 122 -1.33 6.52 22.54
N ALA A 123 -0.06 6.21 22.80
CA ALA A 123 0.74 6.95 23.79
C ALA A 123 1.20 8.32 23.29
N ARG A 124 1.55 8.45 22.01
CA ARG A 124 2.22 9.63 21.46
C ARG A 124 1.44 10.39 20.39
N GLY A 125 0.32 9.86 19.92
CA GLY A 125 -0.46 10.44 18.82
C GLY A 125 0.19 10.30 17.45
N ARG A 126 1.35 9.63 17.36
CA ARG A 126 2.06 9.31 16.12
C ARG A 126 2.87 8.03 16.28
N ALA A 127 3.01 7.28 15.22
CA ALA A 127 3.78 6.05 15.19
C ALA A 127 4.32 5.78 13.79
N ARG A 128 5.39 4.98 13.72
CA ARG A 128 6.03 4.55 12.48
C ARG A 128 5.90 3.04 12.35
N ILE A 129 5.84 2.58 11.11
CA ILE A 129 5.84 1.15 10.82
C ILE A 129 6.56 0.89 9.49
N GLU A 130 7.36 -0.17 9.47
CA GLU A 130 8.08 -0.60 8.27
C GLU A 130 7.23 -1.62 7.51
N VAL A 131 7.07 -1.39 6.21
CA VAL A 131 6.29 -2.23 5.31
C VAL A 131 7.17 -2.66 4.14
N THR A 132 7.04 -3.89 3.73
CA THR A 132 7.68 -4.43 2.53
C THR A 132 6.63 -4.67 1.47
N CYS A 133 6.86 -4.15 0.27
CA CYS A 133 6.02 -4.38 -0.90
C CYS A 133 6.82 -5.06 -2.00
N ARG A 134 6.13 -5.86 -2.81
CA ARG A 134 6.73 -6.51 -3.96
C ARG A 134 5.76 -6.57 -5.13
N VAL A 135 6.29 -6.48 -6.33
CA VAL A 135 5.61 -6.88 -7.56
C VAL A 135 6.21 -8.23 -7.95
N PRO A 136 5.41 -9.31 -8.02
CA PRO A 136 5.92 -10.62 -8.41
C PRO A 136 6.51 -10.61 -9.83
N GLY A 137 7.57 -11.35 -10.00
CA GLY A 137 8.21 -11.58 -11.28
C GLY A 137 8.02 -13.01 -11.78
N VAL A 138 8.91 -13.46 -12.63
CA VAL A 138 8.92 -14.84 -13.12
C VAL A 138 9.50 -15.76 -12.04
N GLY A 139 8.80 -16.84 -11.72
CA GLY A 139 9.18 -17.77 -10.66
C GLY A 139 8.97 -17.14 -9.27
N ASP A 140 9.89 -17.43 -8.34
CA ASP A 140 9.80 -16.96 -6.96
C ASP A 140 10.46 -15.58 -6.72
N LYS A 141 11.03 -14.99 -7.77
CA LYS A 141 11.74 -13.72 -7.66
C LYS A 141 10.79 -12.54 -7.89
N PRO A 142 10.90 -11.45 -7.10
CA PRO A 142 10.15 -10.24 -7.39
C PRO A 142 10.72 -9.52 -8.63
N ALA A 143 9.83 -8.88 -9.39
CA ALA A 143 10.22 -7.95 -10.45
C ALA A 143 10.64 -6.59 -9.90
N ALA A 144 10.01 -6.15 -8.82
CA ALA A 144 10.35 -4.92 -8.10
C ALA A 144 10.03 -5.09 -6.62
N THR A 145 10.76 -4.36 -5.78
CA THR A 145 10.54 -4.33 -4.32
C THR A 145 10.56 -2.90 -3.80
N LEU A 146 9.79 -2.66 -2.76
CA LEU A 146 9.79 -1.41 -2.00
C LEU A 146 9.90 -1.76 -0.51
N GLN A 147 10.82 -1.14 0.18
CA GLN A 147 10.86 -1.09 1.64
C GLN A 147 10.54 0.33 2.06
N ALA A 148 9.49 0.53 2.84
CA ALA A 148 9.04 1.85 3.20
C ALA A 148 8.72 1.96 4.69
N ARG A 149 9.03 3.13 5.23
CA ARG A 149 8.57 3.56 6.54
C ARG A 149 7.37 4.46 6.36
N PHE A 150 6.25 4.07 6.91
CA PHE A 150 5.05 4.90 6.98
C PHE A 150 4.92 5.52 8.37
N VAL A 151 4.42 6.75 8.40
CA VAL A 151 4.16 7.48 9.64
C VAL A 151 2.69 7.78 9.71
N ALA A 152 2.01 7.30 10.77
CA ALA A 152 0.65 7.66 11.09
C ALA A 152 0.66 8.76 12.14
N LYS A 153 -0.18 9.77 11.94
CA LYS A 153 -0.37 10.88 12.88
C LYS A 153 -1.85 11.08 13.12
N ARG A 154 -2.27 11.05 14.37
CA ARG A 154 -3.67 11.33 14.73
C ARG A 154 -4.08 12.72 14.27
N ARG A 155 -5.26 12.82 13.72
CA ARG A 155 -5.88 14.11 13.43
C ARG A 155 -6.29 14.77 14.75
N SER A 156 -5.95 16.06 14.90
CA SER A 156 -6.45 16.84 16.01
C SER A 156 -7.94 17.10 15.81
N PRO A 157 -8.77 17.06 16.89
CA PRO A 157 -10.20 17.41 16.81
C PRO A 157 -10.44 18.83 16.29
N ASP A 158 -9.45 19.72 16.42
CA ASP A 158 -9.51 21.15 16.05
C ASP A 158 -8.91 21.45 14.66
N ALA A 159 -8.50 20.44 13.91
CA ALA A 159 -8.00 20.63 12.55
C ALA A 159 -9.17 20.60 11.55
N VAL A 160 -9.92 21.71 11.45
CA VAL A 160 -10.90 21.99 10.40
C VAL A 160 -10.29 22.98 9.42
#